data_9ef60a5da29e20d41510e0d021e27ddd
#
_entry.id   9ef60a5da29e20d41510e0d021e27ddd
#
_cell.length_a   1.000
_cell.length_b   1.000
_cell.length_c   1.000
_cell.angle_alpha   90.00
_cell.angle_beta   90.00
_cell.angle_gamma   90.00
#
_symmetry.space_group_name_H-M   'P 1'
#
loop_
_entity.id
_entity.type
_entity.pdbx_description
1 polymer ?
#
loop_
_entity_poly.entity_id
_entity_poly.type
_entity_poly.pdbx_seq_one_letter_code
_entity_poly.pdbx_strand_id
1 'polypeptide(L)'
;MATPQIWRPASYPSVSPYLVVSGAETLIGFMQAVFGATVLRRFDRPDGSITHAEVCIDDSVVMLGEAGDGYPPIPSIVHVYVADVDQTFERAIAAGGTEVEAPRFHEGETEKRGMVTDPCGNTWAMSTQVPG
;
A
#
# COMPACT_ATOMS: atom_id res chain seq x y z
N MET A 1 -17.66 -25.27 -25.92
CA MET A 1 -17.14 -24.12 -25.16
C MET A 1 -15.84 -24.46 -24.47
N ALA A 2 -14.83 -23.64 -24.65
CA ALA A 2 -13.57 -23.84 -23.96
C ALA A 2 -13.73 -23.57 -22.47
N THR A 3 -13.12 -24.40 -21.62
CA THR A 3 -13.05 -24.14 -20.19
C THR A 3 -12.15 -22.93 -19.95
N PRO A 4 -12.59 -21.92 -19.18
CA PRO A 4 -11.72 -20.79 -18.86
C PRO A 4 -10.45 -21.29 -18.19
N GLN A 5 -9.31 -20.76 -18.60
CA GLN A 5 -8.06 -21.04 -17.91
C GLN A 5 -8.01 -20.23 -16.62
N ILE A 6 -7.78 -20.92 -15.51
CA ILE A 6 -7.64 -20.29 -14.19
C ILE A 6 -6.14 -20.22 -13.90
N TRP A 7 -5.52 -19.09 -14.28
CA TRP A 7 -4.08 -18.90 -14.11
C TRP A 7 -3.76 -17.83 -13.07
N ARG A 8 -4.77 -17.19 -12.52
CA ARG A 8 -4.63 -16.23 -11.41
C ARG A 8 -5.87 -16.27 -10.54
N PRO A 9 -5.76 -15.86 -9.26
CA PRO A 9 -6.93 -15.82 -8.38
C PRO A 9 -7.99 -14.86 -8.91
N ALA A 10 -9.25 -15.17 -8.65
CA ALA A 10 -10.36 -14.31 -9.01
C ALA A 10 -10.20 -12.94 -8.34
N SER A 11 -10.50 -11.86 -9.07
CA SER A 11 -10.42 -10.47 -8.60
C SER A 11 -8.99 -9.98 -8.33
N TYR A 12 -7.96 -10.73 -8.74
CA TYR A 12 -6.59 -10.26 -8.66
C TYR A 12 -6.14 -9.67 -9.99
N PRO A 13 -5.40 -8.55 -9.97
CA PRO A 13 -4.76 -8.05 -11.18
C PRO A 13 -3.56 -8.92 -11.55
N SER A 14 -3.09 -8.81 -12.78
CA SER A 14 -1.88 -9.53 -13.20
C SER A 14 -0.61 -8.98 -12.56
N VAL A 15 -0.60 -7.68 -12.24
CA VAL A 15 0.57 -7.00 -11.69
C VAL A 15 0.22 -6.47 -10.31
N SER A 16 1.08 -6.78 -9.34
CA SER A 16 0.97 -6.24 -7.98
C SER A 16 2.35 -5.83 -7.49
N PRO A 17 2.46 -4.72 -6.76
CA PRO A 17 3.72 -4.41 -6.09
C PRO A 17 3.97 -5.43 -4.98
N TYR A 18 5.25 -5.70 -4.72
CA TYR A 18 5.68 -6.56 -3.63
C TYR A 18 6.62 -5.77 -2.73
N LEU A 19 6.20 -5.54 -1.48
CA LEU A 19 6.96 -4.74 -0.53
C LEU A 19 7.71 -5.66 0.44
N VAL A 20 9.02 -5.52 0.50
CA VAL A 20 9.87 -6.24 1.45
C VAL A 20 10.22 -5.27 2.56
N VAL A 21 9.76 -5.54 3.77
CA VAL A 21 9.84 -4.58 4.87
C VAL A 21 10.28 -5.23 6.18
N SER A 22 10.90 -4.43 7.04
CA SER A 22 11.04 -4.78 8.44
C SER A 22 9.81 -4.25 9.16
N GLY A 23 8.95 -5.16 9.64
CA GLY A 23 7.69 -4.80 10.29
C GLY A 23 6.47 -4.97 9.39
N ALA A 24 6.35 -6.12 8.71
CA ALA A 24 5.23 -6.39 7.82
C ALA A 24 3.87 -6.26 8.52
N GLU A 25 3.77 -6.70 9.78
CA GLU A 25 2.55 -6.53 10.58
C GLU A 25 2.19 -5.05 10.75
N THR A 26 3.20 -4.21 11.02
CA THR A 26 3.02 -2.78 11.16
C THR A 26 2.55 -2.15 9.84
N LEU A 27 3.10 -2.60 8.71
CA LEU A 27 2.69 -2.10 7.41
C LEU A 27 1.24 -2.45 7.09
N ILE A 28 0.79 -3.67 7.41
CA ILE A 28 -0.61 -4.06 7.23
C ILE A 28 -1.52 -3.13 8.06
N GLY A 29 -1.17 -2.90 9.32
CA GLY A 29 -1.93 -2.00 10.19
C GLY A 29 -1.99 -0.57 9.64
N PHE A 30 -0.88 -0.08 9.08
CA PHE A 30 -0.84 1.22 8.42
C PHE A 30 -1.80 1.27 7.23
N MET A 31 -1.75 0.28 6.34
CA MET A 31 -2.64 0.23 5.18
C MET A 31 -4.11 0.13 5.58
N GLN A 32 -4.42 -0.61 6.64
CA GLN A 32 -5.78 -0.72 7.16
C GLN A 32 -6.27 0.62 7.71
N ALA A 33 -5.46 1.30 8.51
CA ALA A 33 -5.84 2.57 9.14
C ALA A 33 -5.97 3.70 8.11
N VAL A 34 -5.10 3.72 7.12
CA VAL A 34 -5.02 4.84 6.16
C VAL A 34 -5.96 4.65 4.97
N PHE A 35 -5.99 3.44 4.41
CA PHE A 35 -6.70 3.16 3.15
C PHE A 35 -7.90 2.22 3.33
N GLY A 36 -8.19 1.76 4.53
CA GLY A 36 -9.25 0.79 4.75
C GLY A 36 -8.96 -0.57 4.13
N ALA A 37 -7.69 -0.94 4.07
CA ALA A 37 -7.25 -2.15 3.41
C ALA A 37 -7.81 -3.43 4.06
N THR A 38 -7.96 -4.47 3.26
CA THR A 38 -8.44 -5.78 3.70
C THR A 38 -7.38 -6.84 3.40
N VAL A 39 -7.06 -7.67 4.38
CA VAL A 39 -6.14 -8.80 4.17
C VAL A 39 -6.87 -9.89 3.38
N LEU A 40 -6.29 -10.29 2.25
CA LEU A 40 -6.85 -11.36 1.40
C LEU A 40 -6.24 -12.71 1.74
N ARG A 41 -4.92 -12.77 1.88
CA ARG A 41 -4.17 -13.98 2.24
C ARG A 41 -3.02 -13.60 3.14
N ARG A 42 -2.67 -14.52 4.05
CA ARG A 42 -1.54 -14.32 4.96
C ARG A 42 -0.92 -15.67 5.29
N PHE A 43 0.40 -15.76 5.17
CA PHE A 43 1.18 -16.95 5.49
C PHE A 43 2.27 -16.55 6.49
N ASP A 44 2.25 -17.17 7.66
CA ASP A 44 3.17 -16.85 8.75
C ASP A 44 4.25 -17.92 8.87
N ARG A 45 5.45 -17.49 9.35
CA ARG A 45 6.50 -18.42 9.79
C ARG A 45 6.16 -18.95 11.17
N PRO A 46 6.81 -20.04 11.61
CA PRO A 46 6.58 -20.55 12.97
C PRO A 46 6.85 -19.54 14.08
N ASP A 47 7.72 -18.55 13.86
CA ASP A 47 8.01 -17.49 14.83
C ASP A 47 6.96 -16.38 14.85
N GLY A 48 5.93 -16.47 14.02
CA GLY A 48 4.87 -15.47 13.92
C GLY A 48 5.13 -14.33 12.95
N SER A 49 6.32 -14.24 12.36
CA SER A 49 6.58 -13.23 11.33
C SER A 49 5.87 -13.59 10.04
N ILE A 50 5.57 -12.59 9.23
CA ILE A 50 4.79 -12.78 7.99
C ILE A 50 5.73 -13.17 6.85
N THR A 51 5.62 -14.41 6.37
CA THR A 51 6.33 -14.83 5.17
C THR A 51 5.83 -14.08 3.96
N HIS A 52 4.50 -13.98 3.83
CA HIS A 52 3.84 -13.38 2.67
C HIS A 52 2.43 -12.99 3.05
N ALA A 53 2.00 -11.82 2.62
CA ALA A 53 0.62 -11.38 2.75
C ALA A 53 0.18 -10.64 1.50
N GLU A 54 -1.11 -10.66 1.26
CA GLU A 54 -1.76 -9.96 0.15
C GLU A 54 -2.87 -9.12 0.72
N VAL A 55 -2.87 -7.84 0.41
CA VAL A 55 -3.76 -6.85 0.98
C VAL A 55 -4.47 -6.12 -0.16
N CYS A 56 -5.77 -5.96 -0.04
CA CYS A 56 -6.57 -5.22 -1.03
C CYS A 56 -6.74 -3.78 -0.59
N ILE A 57 -6.34 -2.86 -1.46
CA ILE A 57 -6.65 -1.44 -1.33
C ILE A 57 -7.56 -1.10 -2.51
N ASP A 58 -8.83 -0.81 -2.26
CA ASP A 58 -9.84 -0.53 -3.28
C ASP A 58 -9.89 -1.66 -4.33
N ASP A 59 -9.43 -1.41 -5.55
CA ASP A 59 -9.43 -2.39 -6.63
C ASP A 59 -8.10 -3.11 -6.82
N SER A 60 -7.13 -2.84 -5.97
CA SER A 60 -5.74 -3.23 -6.21
C SER A 60 -5.21 -4.14 -5.10
N VAL A 61 -4.25 -4.98 -5.45
CA VAL A 61 -3.62 -5.90 -4.50
C VAL A 61 -2.17 -5.49 -4.29
N VAL A 62 -1.81 -5.31 -3.03
CA VAL A 62 -0.43 -5.08 -2.60
C VAL A 62 0.05 -6.33 -1.89
N MET A 63 1.19 -6.86 -2.32
CA MET A 63 1.81 -8.00 -1.67
C MET A 63 2.97 -7.54 -0.80
N LEU A 64 3.26 -8.27 0.26
CA LEU A 64 4.34 -7.91 1.17
C LEU A 64 4.86 -9.13 1.91
N GLY A 65 6.07 -8.98 2.44
CA GLY A 65 6.68 -9.99 3.29
C GLY A 65 7.72 -9.37 4.21
N GLU A 66 7.98 -10.06 5.33
CA GLU A 66 8.97 -9.64 6.30
C GLU A 66 10.38 -9.81 5.72
N ALA A 67 11.21 -8.77 5.82
CA ALA A 67 12.62 -8.85 5.46
C ALA A 67 13.36 -9.86 6.36
N GLY A 68 14.43 -10.43 5.85
CA GLY A 68 15.23 -11.39 6.59
C GLY A 68 16.56 -11.64 5.91
N ASP A 69 17.24 -12.69 6.34
CA ASP A 69 18.54 -13.07 5.77
C ASP A 69 18.38 -13.38 4.27
N GLY A 70 19.16 -12.69 3.44
CA GLY A 70 19.06 -12.82 1.99
C GLY A 70 17.94 -12.00 1.34
N TYR A 71 17.08 -11.36 2.16
CA TYR A 71 16.00 -10.51 1.69
C TYR A 71 15.98 -9.21 2.50
N PRO A 72 16.89 -8.26 2.21
CA PRO A 72 16.93 -7.01 2.95
C PRO A 72 15.67 -6.17 2.65
N PRO A 73 15.27 -5.27 3.56
CA PRO A 73 14.16 -4.38 3.27
C PRO A 73 14.49 -3.48 2.08
N ILE A 74 13.50 -3.27 1.23
CA ILE A 74 13.64 -2.46 0.02
C ILE A 74 12.63 -1.32 0.10
N PRO A 75 13.07 -0.07 0.30
CA PRO A 75 12.16 1.07 0.27
C PRO A 75 11.50 1.18 -1.09
N SER A 76 10.19 1.34 -1.09
CA SER A 76 9.39 1.42 -2.31
C SER A 76 8.56 2.69 -2.32
N ILE A 77 8.11 3.09 -3.51
CA ILE A 77 7.17 4.20 -3.69
C ILE A 77 5.89 3.61 -4.26
N VAL A 78 4.77 3.90 -3.63
CA VAL A 78 3.45 3.45 -4.07
C VAL A 78 2.56 4.67 -4.20
N HIS A 79 1.85 4.77 -5.31
CA HIS A 79 0.86 5.83 -5.53
C HIS A 79 -0.55 5.27 -5.37
N VAL A 80 -1.40 5.97 -4.64
CA VAL A 80 -2.80 5.59 -4.42
C VAL A 80 -3.71 6.76 -4.73
N TYR A 81 -4.68 6.57 -5.60
CA TYR A 81 -5.78 7.52 -5.75
C TYR A 81 -6.77 7.32 -4.61
N VAL A 82 -7.16 8.41 -3.98
CA VAL A 82 -8.11 8.40 -2.86
C VAL A 82 -9.19 9.46 -3.08
N ALA A 83 -10.34 9.28 -2.43
CA ALA A 83 -11.47 10.18 -2.60
C ALA A 83 -11.22 11.55 -1.96
N ASP A 84 -10.48 11.60 -0.85
CA ASP A 84 -10.19 12.82 -0.11
C ASP A 84 -8.76 12.75 0.43
N VAL A 85 -7.83 13.35 -0.32
CA VAL A 85 -6.41 13.29 0.02
C VAL A 85 -6.09 13.98 1.34
N ASP A 86 -6.79 15.07 1.67
CA ASP A 86 -6.55 15.76 2.94
C ASP A 86 -6.87 14.86 4.13
N GLN A 87 -8.01 14.19 4.09
CA GLN A 87 -8.40 13.26 5.16
C GLN A 87 -7.49 12.04 5.22
N THR A 88 -7.14 11.48 4.07
CA THR A 88 -6.26 10.31 4.00
C THR A 88 -4.87 10.65 4.53
N PHE A 89 -4.36 11.83 4.20
CA PHE A 89 -3.08 12.31 4.72
C PHE A 89 -3.09 12.41 6.25
N GLU A 90 -4.16 12.98 6.81
CA GLU A 90 -4.30 13.07 8.28
C GLU A 90 -4.31 11.69 8.93
N ARG A 91 -5.00 10.71 8.33
CA ARG A 91 -5.00 9.33 8.82
C ARG A 91 -3.60 8.72 8.76
N ALA A 92 -2.84 9.00 7.70
CA ALA A 92 -1.48 8.50 7.55
C ALA A 92 -0.57 9.02 8.65
N ILE A 93 -0.65 10.31 8.96
CA ILE A 93 0.12 10.91 10.05
C ILE A 93 -0.28 10.30 11.39
N ALA A 94 -1.59 10.15 11.63
CA ALA A 94 -2.09 9.55 12.87
C ALA A 94 -1.67 8.08 13.01
N ALA A 95 -1.48 7.38 11.90
CA ALA A 95 -1.06 5.97 11.88
C ALA A 95 0.46 5.78 11.97
N GLY A 96 1.22 6.84 12.20
CA GLY A 96 2.66 6.77 12.37
C GLY A 96 3.48 7.17 11.14
N GLY A 97 2.82 7.67 10.11
CA GLY A 97 3.50 8.18 8.92
C GLY A 97 4.22 9.49 9.21
N THR A 98 5.28 9.74 8.45
CA THR A 98 6.04 10.98 8.51
C THR A 98 5.75 11.81 7.27
N GLU A 99 5.43 13.09 7.45
CA GLU A 99 5.16 13.97 6.33
C GLU A 99 6.38 14.12 5.43
N VAL A 100 6.18 13.89 4.12
CA VAL A 100 7.13 14.25 3.09
C VAL A 100 6.67 15.54 2.41
N GLU A 101 5.36 15.58 2.06
CA GLU A 101 4.75 16.75 1.46
C GLU A 101 3.28 16.81 1.85
N ALA A 102 2.83 17.91 2.41
CA ALA A 102 1.41 18.12 2.70
C ALA A 102 0.61 18.21 1.39
N PRO A 103 -0.67 17.78 1.38
CA PRO A 103 -1.47 17.82 0.16
C PRO A 103 -1.53 19.22 -0.45
N ARG A 104 -1.21 19.29 -1.73
CA ARG A 104 -1.30 20.54 -2.51
C ARG A 104 -1.43 20.25 -4.00
N PHE A 105 -1.86 21.25 -4.73
CA PHE A 105 -1.80 21.21 -6.20
C PHE A 105 -0.41 21.65 -6.64
N HIS A 106 0.17 20.91 -7.58
CA HIS A 106 1.41 21.31 -8.23
C HIS A 106 1.05 22.11 -9.49
N GLU A 107 1.97 22.97 -9.92
CA GLU A 107 1.73 23.79 -11.09
C GLU A 107 1.44 22.92 -12.31
N GLY A 108 0.35 23.24 -13.01
CA GLY A 108 -0.09 22.52 -14.20
C GLY A 108 -0.80 21.20 -13.96
N GLU A 109 -1.00 20.81 -12.69
CA GLU A 109 -1.70 19.56 -12.37
C GLU A 109 -3.13 19.80 -11.90
N THR A 110 -4.02 18.85 -12.21
CA THR A 110 -5.41 18.85 -11.76
C THR A 110 -5.63 17.96 -10.55
N GLU A 111 -4.57 17.35 -10.05
CA GLU A 111 -4.62 16.47 -8.90
C GLU A 111 -4.03 17.13 -7.68
N LYS A 112 -4.69 16.96 -6.53
CA LYS A 112 -4.14 17.37 -5.26
C LYS A 112 -3.38 16.17 -4.69
N ARG A 113 -2.11 16.33 -4.38
CA ARG A 113 -1.24 15.23 -3.96
C ARG A 113 -0.52 15.54 -2.66
N GLY A 114 -0.49 14.54 -1.78
CA GLY A 114 0.35 14.54 -0.59
C GLY A 114 1.23 13.31 -0.58
N MET A 115 2.27 13.31 0.25
CA MET A 115 3.20 12.19 0.39
C MET A 115 3.59 11.99 1.83
N VAL A 116 3.67 10.74 2.25
CA VAL A 116 4.16 10.35 3.58
C VAL A 116 5.13 9.18 3.44
N THR A 117 6.01 9.04 4.43
CA THR A 117 6.79 7.82 4.61
C THR A 117 6.09 6.99 5.68
N ASP A 118 5.83 5.71 5.41
CA ASP A 118 5.22 4.84 6.41
C ASP A 118 6.25 4.42 7.48
N PRO A 119 5.82 3.77 8.58
CA PRO A 119 6.74 3.34 9.64
C PRO A 119 7.81 2.34 9.20
N CYS A 120 7.66 1.74 8.02
CA CYS A 120 8.59 0.75 7.46
C CYS A 120 9.52 1.33 6.39
N GLY A 121 9.44 2.63 6.12
CA GLY A 121 10.35 3.31 5.19
C GLY A 121 9.88 3.41 3.75
N ASN A 122 8.63 3.03 3.44
CA ASN A 122 8.09 3.20 2.10
C ASN A 122 7.42 4.56 1.96
N THR A 123 7.47 5.11 0.76
CA THR A 123 6.80 6.38 0.45
C THR A 123 5.45 6.11 -0.21
N TRP A 124 4.41 6.73 0.32
CA TRP A 124 3.06 6.65 -0.22
C TRP A 124 2.68 8.02 -0.76
N ALA A 125 2.52 8.09 -2.08
CA ALA A 125 1.96 9.27 -2.73
C ALA A 125 0.46 9.06 -2.85
N MET A 126 -0.32 10.05 -2.40
CA MET A 126 -1.78 9.97 -2.39
C MET A 126 -2.32 11.15 -3.16
N SER A 127 -3.25 10.90 -4.07
CA SER A 127 -3.82 11.96 -4.90
C SER A 127 -5.33 11.86 -4.98
N THR A 128 -5.96 13.01 -5.09
CA THR A 128 -7.37 13.13 -5.44
C THR A 128 -7.48 13.90 -6.74
N GLN A 129 -8.07 13.27 -7.76
CA GLN A 129 -8.39 13.94 -9.01
C GLN A 129 -9.56 14.88 -8.76
N VAL A 130 -9.43 16.13 -9.17
CA VAL A 130 -10.55 17.07 -9.11
C VAL A 130 -11.11 17.30 -10.49
N PRO A 131 -12.44 17.58 -10.61
CA PRO A 131 -13.03 17.94 -11.90
C PRO A 131 -12.36 19.19 -12.46
N GLY A 132 -11.91 19.09 -13.69
CA GLY A 132 -11.26 20.20 -14.40
C GLY A 132 -12.24 21.19 -14.99
#